data_b197ea7b9d6824ea8f994958c8e5e6e5
#
_entry.id   b197ea7b9d6824ea8f994958c8e5e6e5
#
_cell.length_a   1.000
_cell.length_b   1.000
_cell.length_c   1.000
_cell.angle_alpha   90.00
_cell.angle_beta   90.00
_cell.angle_gamma   90.00
#
_symmetry.space_group_name_H-M   'P 1'
#
loop_
_entity.id
_entity.type
_entity.pdbx_description
1 polymer ?
#
loop_
_entity_poly.entity_id
_entity_poly.type
_entity_poly.pdbx_seq_one_letter_code
_entity_poly.pdbx_strand_id
1 'polypeptide(L)'
;MPSLDKRLSLTRREVEERRRARPLAQLEREVAALAPIRPFTESIGGEEISFVQRVKEADGALLELAEELEVAAVAAALGPLAEMAADNALPMLLTDMVVDPYQLYECRLAGAGAVLLVAAAFEDDHERLAELYSVAGSVDLDVIVEVAHEDELEEALELLDPDSFLLRNRGSDDDGSVDFERTFSLLEEVPAGKTVFSQGGVREREQVAALERSGVDAVILGPWAAAGDLAETLRQLRGESR
;
A
#
# COMPACT_ATOMS: atom_id res chain seq x y z
N MET A 1 5.67 -9.20 16.45
CA MET A 1 6.44 -8.67 15.28
C MET A 1 7.71 -7.97 15.80
N PRO A 2 8.78 -7.80 14.99
CA PRO A 2 9.89 -6.91 15.37
C PRO A 2 9.41 -5.47 15.54
N SER A 3 10.00 -4.70 16.47
CA SER A 3 9.71 -3.27 16.61
C SER A 3 9.99 -2.51 15.31
N LEU A 4 9.40 -1.32 15.15
CA LEU A 4 9.60 -0.46 13.98
C LEU A 4 11.09 -0.19 13.75
N ASP A 5 11.84 0.23 14.78
CA ASP A 5 13.29 0.48 14.72
C ASP A 5 14.10 -0.71 14.21
N LYS A 6 13.75 -1.90 14.67
CA LYS A 6 14.42 -3.12 14.22
C LYS A 6 14.14 -3.39 12.74
N ARG A 7 12.93 -3.14 12.28
CA ARG A 7 12.56 -3.26 10.86
C ARG A 7 13.33 -2.23 10.03
N LEU A 8 13.35 -0.96 10.44
CA LEU A 8 14.10 0.10 9.78
C LEU A 8 15.59 -0.24 9.65
N SER A 9 16.21 -0.70 10.75
CA SER A 9 17.62 -1.06 10.76
C SER A 9 17.94 -2.23 9.82
N LEU A 10 17.07 -3.23 9.76
CA LEU A 10 17.22 -4.37 8.84
C LEU A 10 17.08 -3.92 7.39
N THR A 11 16.04 -3.15 7.07
CA THR A 11 15.78 -2.66 5.71
C THR A 11 16.94 -1.80 5.20
N ARG A 12 17.48 -0.88 6.05
CA ARG A 12 18.65 -0.06 5.67
C ARG A 12 19.86 -0.91 5.30
N ARG A 13 20.12 -1.99 6.03
CA ARG A 13 21.22 -2.91 5.71
C ARG A 13 21.01 -3.65 4.40
N GLU A 14 19.81 -4.18 4.19
CA GLU A 14 19.46 -4.89 2.96
C GLU A 14 19.55 -3.98 1.74
N VAL A 15 19.08 -2.74 1.85
CA VAL A 15 19.21 -1.73 0.78
C VAL A 15 20.67 -1.46 0.46
N GLU A 16 21.52 -1.27 1.47
CA GLU A 16 22.94 -1.03 1.26
C GLU A 16 23.64 -2.21 0.57
N GLU A 17 23.27 -3.46 0.89
CA GLU A 17 23.80 -4.65 0.23
C GLU A 17 23.35 -4.71 -1.25
N ARG A 18 22.07 -4.43 -1.56
CA ARG A 18 21.57 -4.36 -2.93
C ARG A 18 22.21 -3.23 -3.72
N ARG A 19 22.40 -2.06 -3.12
CA ARG A 19 23.05 -0.90 -3.72
C ARG A 19 24.51 -1.18 -4.12
N ARG A 20 25.24 -1.99 -3.36
CA ARG A 20 26.60 -2.44 -3.71
C ARG A 20 26.60 -3.41 -4.90
N ALA A 21 25.60 -4.28 -4.98
CA ALA A 21 25.48 -5.24 -6.07
C ALA A 21 25.00 -4.57 -7.38
N ARG A 22 24.10 -3.58 -7.29
CA ARG A 22 23.52 -2.86 -8.42
C ARG A 22 23.50 -1.36 -8.12
N PRO A 23 24.43 -0.55 -8.68
CA PRO A 23 24.50 0.88 -8.39
C PRO A 23 23.23 1.66 -8.79
N LEU A 24 22.86 2.68 -7.99
CA LEU A 24 21.69 3.54 -8.24
C LEU A 24 21.65 4.09 -9.66
N ALA A 25 22.77 4.60 -10.17
CA ALA A 25 22.87 5.13 -11.55
C ALA A 25 22.51 4.12 -12.66
N GLN A 26 22.54 2.82 -12.34
CA GLN A 26 22.05 1.80 -13.27
C GLN A 26 20.52 1.73 -13.21
N LEU A 27 19.92 1.72 -12.01
CA LEU A 27 18.47 1.70 -11.83
C LEU A 27 17.82 2.94 -12.46
N GLU A 28 18.40 4.13 -12.25
CA GLU A 28 17.95 5.39 -12.83
C GLU A 28 17.85 5.32 -14.36
N ARG A 29 18.89 4.78 -15.00
CA ARG A 29 18.89 4.62 -16.47
C ARG A 29 17.85 3.62 -16.96
N GLU A 30 17.66 2.53 -16.21
CA GLU A 30 16.69 1.51 -16.58
C GLU A 30 15.26 2.02 -16.40
N VAL A 31 14.97 2.73 -15.28
CA VAL A 31 13.67 3.38 -15.05
C VAL A 31 13.39 4.44 -16.13
N ALA A 32 14.38 5.26 -16.48
CA ALA A 32 14.23 6.27 -17.53
C ALA A 32 13.90 5.69 -18.92
N ALA A 33 14.16 4.41 -19.14
CA ALA A 33 13.83 3.70 -20.38
C ALA A 33 12.44 3.04 -20.37
N LEU A 34 11.76 3.02 -19.22
CA LEU A 34 10.41 2.44 -19.11
C LEU A 34 9.36 3.36 -19.75
N ALA A 35 8.31 2.75 -20.28
CA ALA A 35 7.10 3.48 -20.62
C ALA A 35 6.41 4.03 -19.36
N PRO A 36 5.66 5.15 -19.46
CA PRO A 36 4.81 5.60 -18.37
C PRO A 36 3.89 4.49 -17.90
N ILE A 37 3.67 4.43 -16.59
CA ILE A 37 2.71 3.50 -16.01
C ILE A 37 1.37 4.21 -15.79
N ARG A 38 0.28 3.45 -15.86
CA ARG A 38 -1.03 3.97 -15.48
C ARG A 38 -1.03 4.23 -13.98
N PRO A 39 -1.51 5.41 -13.50
CA PRO A 39 -1.62 5.68 -12.07
C PRO A 39 -2.40 4.59 -11.34
N PHE A 40 -1.88 4.14 -10.22
CA PHE A 40 -2.51 3.11 -9.39
C PHE A 40 -3.87 3.58 -8.86
N THR A 41 -3.95 4.83 -8.46
CA THR A 41 -5.15 5.46 -7.90
C THR A 41 -6.31 5.51 -8.90
N GLU A 42 -6.05 5.49 -10.21
CA GLU A 42 -7.11 5.37 -11.23
C GLU A 42 -7.86 4.02 -11.18
N SER A 43 -7.31 3.00 -10.53
CA SER A 43 -7.96 1.71 -10.32
C SER A 43 -8.84 1.68 -9.06
N ILE A 44 -8.75 2.74 -8.25
CA ILE A 44 -9.43 2.85 -6.96
C ILE A 44 -10.58 3.86 -7.07
N GLY A 45 -11.66 3.54 -6.42
CA GLY A 45 -12.86 4.39 -6.40
C GLY A 45 -13.91 3.92 -7.38
N GLY A 46 -15.07 4.59 -7.35
CA GLY A 46 -16.28 4.24 -8.06
C GLY A 46 -17.48 4.42 -7.15
N GLU A 47 -18.60 3.78 -7.49
CA GLU A 47 -19.80 3.79 -6.63
C GLU A 47 -19.68 2.83 -5.44
N GLU A 48 -18.82 1.81 -5.56
CA GLU A 48 -18.60 0.79 -4.55
C GLU A 48 -17.15 0.83 -4.04
N ILE A 49 -16.94 0.36 -2.81
CA ILE A 49 -15.61 0.29 -2.21
C ILE A 49 -14.71 -0.70 -2.95
N SER A 50 -13.50 -0.30 -3.24
CA SER A 50 -12.52 -1.12 -3.93
C SER A 50 -11.83 -2.12 -2.99
N PHE A 51 -11.52 -3.32 -3.47
CA PHE A 51 -10.72 -4.29 -2.72
C PHE A 51 -9.31 -4.40 -3.31
N VAL A 52 -8.31 -4.27 -2.45
CA VAL A 52 -6.90 -4.51 -2.76
C VAL A 52 -6.45 -5.77 -2.03
N GLN A 53 -6.04 -6.80 -2.78
CA GLN A 53 -5.62 -8.07 -2.18
C GLN A 53 -4.13 -8.07 -1.87
N ARG A 54 -3.77 -8.20 -0.59
CA ARG A 54 -2.37 -8.40 -0.20
C ARG A 54 -1.96 -9.85 -0.40
N VAL A 55 -0.87 -10.07 -1.13
CA VAL A 55 -0.27 -11.37 -1.38
C VAL A 55 1.09 -11.50 -0.70
N LYS A 56 1.49 -12.71 -0.34
CA LYS A 56 2.78 -12.99 0.30
C LYS A 56 3.83 -13.51 -0.67
N GLU A 57 3.38 -14.27 -1.65
CA GLU A 57 4.20 -14.95 -2.64
C GLU A 57 3.57 -14.75 -4.02
N ALA A 58 4.37 -14.82 -5.06
CA ALA A 58 3.85 -14.79 -6.42
C ALA A 58 3.06 -16.07 -6.69
N ASP A 59 1.79 -15.92 -7.05
CA ASP A 59 0.88 -17.01 -7.37
C ASP A 59 0.01 -16.60 -8.57
N GLY A 60 0.35 -17.14 -9.74
CA GLY A 60 -0.35 -16.80 -10.98
C GLY A 60 -1.83 -17.20 -10.95
N ALA A 61 -2.18 -18.33 -10.33
CA ALA A 61 -3.57 -18.74 -10.22
C ALA A 61 -4.38 -17.80 -9.31
N LEU A 62 -3.75 -17.26 -8.25
CA LEU A 62 -4.36 -16.25 -7.40
C LEU A 62 -4.56 -14.92 -8.14
N LEU A 63 -3.61 -14.54 -9.00
CA LEU A 63 -3.71 -13.29 -9.78
C LEU A 63 -4.83 -13.41 -10.83
N GLU A 64 -4.90 -14.51 -11.58
CA GLU A 64 -5.99 -14.77 -12.52
C GLU A 64 -7.36 -14.74 -11.82
N LEU A 65 -7.46 -15.39 -10.66
CA LEU A 65 -8.68 -15.38 -9.87
C LEU A 65 -9.02 -13.97 -9.35
N ALA A 66 -8.02 -13.19 -8.90
CA ALA A 66 -8.22 -11.83 -8.43
C ALA A 66 -8.73 -10.91 -9.56
N GLU A 67 -8.21 -11.08 -10.78
CA GLU A 67 -8.68 -10.37 -11.96
C GLU A 67 -10.12 -10.76 -12.33
N GLU A 68 -10.43 -12.07 -12.36
CA GLU A 68 -11.79 -12.58 -12.60
C GLU A 68 -12.81 -12.07 -11.58
N LEU A 69 -12.39 -11.86 -10.35
CA LEU A 69 -13.22 -11.37 -9.24
C LEU A 69 -13.22 -9.83 -9.11
N GLU A 70 -12.68 -9.13 -10.10
CA GLU A 70 -12.66 -7.66 -10.14
C GLU A 70 -12.03 -7.04 -8.89
N VAL A 71 -10.94 -7.64 -8.40
CA VAL A 71 -10.08 -7.03 -7.38
C VAL A 71 -9.38 -5.83 -8.01
N ALA A 72 -9.47 -4.66 -7.39
CA ALA A 72 -8.96 -3.41 -7.98
C ALA A 72 -7.44 -3.40 -8.15
N ALA A 73 -6.72 -4.03 -7.23
CA ALA A 73 -5.26 -4.09 -7.23
C ALA A 73 -4.71 -5.20 -6.34
N VAL A 74 -3.43 -5.52 -6.50
CA VAL A 74 -2.68 -6.38 -5.58
C VAL A 74 -1.61 -5.61 -4.83
N ALA A 75 -1.31 -6.05 -3.61
CA ALA A 75 -0.32 -5.42 -2.74
C ALA A 75 0.68 -6.47 -2.23
N ALA A 76 1.98 -6.25 -2.38
CA ALA A 76 3.00 -7.20 -1.97
C ALA A 76 4.34 -6.55 -1.62
N ALA A 77 5.27 -7.36 -1.10
CA ALA A 77 6.68 -7.03 -0.98
C ALA A 77 7.40 -7.02 -2.35
N LEU A 78 8.59 -6.41 -2.44
CA LEU A 78 9.34 -6.25 -3.69
C LEU A 78 9.62 -7.58 -4.43
N GLY A 79 10.02 -8.62 -3.68
CA GLY A 79 10.31 -9.93 -4.29
C GLY A 79 9.11 -10.48 -5.05
N PRO A 80 7.98 -10.76 -4.39
CA PRO A 80 6.75 -11.18 -5.06
C PRO A 80 6.28 -10.24 -6.18
N LEU A 81 6.35 -8.91 -6.01
CA LEU A 81 6.00 -7.97 -7.08
C LEU A 81 6.82 -8.19 -8.34
N ALA A 82 8.14 -8.29 -8.20
CA ALA A 82 9.05 -8.50 -9.33
C ALA A 82 8.80 -9.83 -10.06
N GLU A 83 8.40 -10.87 -9.32
CA GLU A 83 8.03 -12.17 -9.90
C GLU A 83 6.70 -12.14 -10.64
N MET A 84 5.74 -11.33 -10.16
CA MET A 84 4.41 -11.20 -10.77
C MET A 84 4.38 -10.26 -11.98
N ALA A 85 5.32 -9.32 -12.10
CA ALA A 85 5.27 -8.21 -13.05
C ALA A 85 5.09 -8.63 -14.52
N ALA A 86 5.60 -9.79 -14.92
CA ALA A 86 5.54 -10.25 -16.31
C ALA A 86 4.14 -10.76 -16.73
N ASP A 87 3.36 -11.29 -15.77
CA ASP A 87 2.12 -12.02 -16.04
C ASP A 87 0.90 -11.39 -15.36
N ASN A 88 1.08 -10.24 -14.69
CA ASN A 88 0.02 -9.59 -13.92
C ASN A 88 -0.56 -8.37 -14.65
N ALA A 89 -1.87 -8.37 -14.88
CA ALA A 89 -2.60 -7.23 -15.45
C ALA A 89 -3.12 -6.25 -14.40
N LEU A 90 -3.18 -6.65 -13.12
CA LEU A 90 -3.69 -5.83 -12.03
C LEU A 90 -2.65 -4.76 -11.60
N PRO A 91 -3.10 -3.56 -11.24
CA PRO A 91 -2.24 -2.56 -10.60
C PRO A 91 -1.56 -3.10 -9.34
N MET A 92 -0.30 -2.73 -9.11
CA MET A 92 0.52 -3.25 -8.02
C MET A 92 0.97 -2.18 -7.04
N LEU A 93 0.79 -2.44 -5.74
CA LEU A 93 1.23 -1.61 -4.62
C LEU A 93 2.39 -2.27 -3.87
N LEU A 94 3.53 -1.59 -3.76
CA LEU A 94 4.62 -2.01 -2.87
C LEU A 94 4.26 -1.74 -1.41
N THR A 95 4.36 -2.76 -0.56
CA THR A 95 4.09 -2.67 0.89
C THR A 95 5.30 -2.90 1.78
N ASP A 96 6.50 -2.94 1.21
CA ASP A 96 7.74 -2.98 2.00
C ASP A 96 8.00 -1.65 2.70
N MET A 97 8.77 -1.72 3.78
CA MET A 97 9.28 -0.52 4.43
C MET A 97 10.27 0.19 3.50
N VAL A 98 9.89 1.35 3.00
CA VAL A 98 10.75 2.19 2.17
C VAL A 98 11.50 3.17 3.06
N VAL A 99 12.83 3.20 2.95
CA VAL A 99 13.73 4.05 3.77
C VAL A 99 14.78 4.78 2.92
N ASP A 100 14.88 4.45 1.65
CA ASP A 100 15.90 4.99 0.74
C ASP A 100 15.33 5.12 -0.68
N PRO A 101 15.61 6.23 -1.41
CA PRO A 101 15.18 6.42 -2.79
C PRO A 101 15.52 5.25 -3.73
N TYR A 102 16.58 4.51 -3.45
CA TYR A 102 16.96 3.32 -4.19
C TYR A 102 15.82 2.32 -4.35
N GLN A 103 15.01 2.13 -3.29
CA GLN A 103 13.88 1.21 -3.28
C GLN A 103 12.74 1.66 -4.21
N LEU A 104 12.58 2.97 -4.44
CA LEU A 104 11.58 3.50 -5.36
C LEU A 104 11.90 3.14 -6.81
N TYR A 105 13.17 3.19 -7.18
CA TYR A 105 13.61 2.72 -8.50
C TYR A 105 13.44 1.20 -8.64
N GLU A 106 13.78 0.41 -7.60
CA GLU A 106 13.51 -1.04 -7.60
C GLU A 106 12.01 -1.32 -7.75
N CYS A 107 11.16 -0.58 -7.03
CA CYS A 107 9.70 -0.67 -7.08
C CYS A 107 9.17 -0.42 -8.51
N ARG A 108 9.63 0.66 -9.14
CA ARG A 108 9.24 1.02 -10.50
C ARG A 108 9.67 -0.02 -11.52
N LEU A 109 10.90 -0.57 -11.39
CA LEU A 109 11.40 -1.66 -12.23
C LEU A 109 10.66 -2.98 -12.02
N ALA A 110 10.13 -3.22 -10.82
CA ALA A 110 9.25 -4.34 -10.53
C ALA A 110 7.82 -4.15 -11.06
N GLY A 111 7.53 -3.06 -11.79
CA GLY A 111 6.24 -2.80 -12.40
C GLY A 111 5.16 -2.30 -11.44
N ALA A 112 5.50 -1.93 -10.21
CA ALA A 112 4.54 -1.33 -9.30
C ALA A 112 4.11 0.07 -9.79
N GLY A 113 2.83 0.40 -9.61
CA GLY A 113 2.26 1.71 -9.87
C GLY A 113 2.16 2.58 -8.62
N ALA A 114 2.30 1.98 -7.43
CA ALA A 114 2.24 2.71 -6.17
C ALA A 114 3.20 2.16 -5.11
N VAL A 115 3.50 3.02 -4.15
CA VAL A 115 4.33 2.69 -2.98
C VAL A 115 3.66 3.16 -1.70
N LEU A 116 3.83 2.38 -0.63
CA LEU A 116 3.40 2.75 0.71
C LEU A 116 4.54 3.42 1.46
N LEU A 117 4.35 4.66 1.92
CA LEU A 117 5.24 5.35 2.84
C LEU A 117 4.61 5.37 4.23
N VAL A 118 5.31 4.81 5.21
CA VAL A 118 4.83 4.71 6.61
C VAL A 118 5.28 5.95 7.37
N ALA A 119 4.37 6.86 7.72
CA ALA A 119 4.70 8.13 8.39
C ALA A 119 5.49 7.92 9.69
N ALA A 120 5.06 7.01 10.56
CA ALA A 120 5.74 6.64 11.79
C ALA A 120 7.22 6.24 11.63
N ALA A 121 7.65 5.87 10.42
CA ALA A 121 9.05 5.51 10.16
C ALA A 121 9.98 6.72 10.08
N PHE A 122 9.43 7.93 10.03
CA PHE A 122 10.13 9.19 9.77
C PHE A 122 9.81 10.29 10.79
N GLU A 123 9.24 9.95 11.93
CA GLU A 123 8.94 10.86 13.04
C GLU A 123 10.12 11.78 13.40
N ASP A 124 11.34 11.26 13.34
CA ASP A 124 12.58 12.01 13.58
C ASP A 124 13.32 12.46 12.28
N ASP A 125 12.78 12.21 11.09
CA ASP A 125 13.46 12.46 9.80
C ASP A 125 12.49 12.89 8.69
N HIS A 126 11.83 14.01 8.89
CA HIS A 126 10.83 14.58 7.97
C HIS A 126 11.43 14.93 6.60
N GLU A 127 12.71 15.34 6.56
CA GLU A 127 13.39 15.63 5.30
C GLU A 127 13.49 14.39 4.42
N ARG A 128 13.72 13.22 5.02
CA ARG A 128 13.77 11.94 4.31
C ARG A 128 12.39 11.54 3.78
N LEU A 129 11.33 11.74 4.56
CA LEU A 129 9.97 11.44 4.11
C LEU A 129 9.60 12.31 2.89
N ALA A 130 9.90 13.61 2.96
CA ALA A 130 9.66 14.54 1.86
C ALA A 130 10.50 14.20 0.60
N GLU A 131 11.77 13.80 0.79
CA GLU A 131 12.61 13.30 -0.31
C GLU A 131 12.01 12.07 -0.98
N LEU A 132 11.60 11.06 -0.19
CA LEU A 132 11.01 9.83 -0.72
C LEU A 132 9.71 10.13 -1.48
N TYR A 133 8.86 11.00 -0.95
CA TYR A 133 7.63 11.43 -1.59
C TYR A 133 7.92 12.08 -2.96
N SER A 134 8.86 13.02 -3.00
CA SER A 134 9.27 13.71 -4.23
C SER A 134 9.88 12.76 -5.27
N VAL A 135 10.77 11.85 -4.84
CA VAL A 135 11.40 10.89 -5.75
C VAL A 135 10.37 9.91 -6.30
N ALA A 136 9.43 9.42 -5.49
CA ALA A 136 8.37 8.52 -5.96
C ALA A 136 7.58 9.15 -7.11
N GLY A 137 7.13 10.40 -6.96
CA GLY A 137 6.45 11.13 -8.05
C GLY A 137 7.32 11.31 -9.29
N SER A 138 8.63 11.50 -9.14
CA SER A 138 9.56 11.67 -10.27
C SER A 138 9.78 10.40 -11.10
N VAL A 139 9.40 9.24 -10.56
CA VAL A 139 9.49 7.93 -11.25
C VAL A 139 8.12 7.32 -11.56
N ASP A 140 7.09 8.15 -11.64
CA ASP A 140 5.70 7.75 -11.94
C ASP A 140 5.12 6.74 -10.93
N LEU A 141 5.40 6.89 -9.64
CA LEU A 141 4.79 6.11 -8.57
C LEU A 141 3.77 6.96 -7.82
N ASP A 142 2.55 6.48 -7.69
CA ASP A 142 1.60 7.02 -6.74
C ASP A 142 2.09 6.72 -5.31
N VAL A 143 1.88 7.68 -4.40
CA VAL A 143 2.26 7.50 -2.99
C VAL A 143 1.02 7.41 -2.14
N ILE A 144 0.93 6.33 -1.36
CA ILE A 144 -0.06 6.18 -0.31
C ILE A 144 0.66 6.35 1.03
N VAL A 145 0.29 7.35 1.83
CA VAL A 145 0.89 7.58 3.14
C VAL A 145 0.12 6.79 4.19
N GLU A 146 0.82 5.84 4.86
CA GLU A 146 0.26 5.05 5.95
C GLU A 146 0.35 5.83 7.25
N VAL A 147 -0.79 6.01 7.92
CA VAL A 147 -0.92 6.63 9.24
C VAL A 147 -1.77 5.75 10.15
N ALA A 148 -1.45 5.73 11.44
CA ALA A 148 -2.16 5.01 12.47
C ALA A 148 -2.62 5.90 13.65
N HIS A 149 -2.14 7.14 13.73
CA HIS A 149 -2.43 8.11 14.78
C HIS A 149 -2.70 9.50 14.19
N GLU A 150 -3.40 10.34 14.93
CA GLU A 150 -3.81 11.69 14.50
C GLU A 150 -2.59 12.59 14.25
N ASP A 151 -1.58 12.51 15.10
CA ASP A 151 -0.32 13.26 14.96
C ASP A 151 0.45 12.89 13.68
N GLU A 152 0.49 11.61 13.32
CA GLU A 152 1.07 11.13 12.04
C GLU A 152 0.31 11.70 10.84
N LEU A 153 -1.01 11.78 10.92
CA LEU A 153 -1.87 12.34 9.86
C LEU A 153 -1.68 13.85 9.71
N GLU A 154 -1.73 14.59 10.84
CA GLU A 154 -1.53 16.04 10.87
C GLU A 154 -0.17 16.42 10.27
N GLU A 155 0.89 15.72 10.69
CA GLU A 155 2.23 15.93 10.19
C GLU A 155 2.37 15.62 8.69
N ALA A 156 1.80 14.50 8.23
CA ALA A 156 1.81 14.15 6.81
C ALA A 156 1.08 15.18 5.94
N LEU A 157 -0.04 15.74 6.43
CA LEU A 157 -0.78 16.80 5.76
C LEU A 157 0.02 18.11 5.67
N GLU A 158 0.70 18.50 6.76
CA GLU A 158 1.51 19.73 6.79
C GLU A 158 2.75 19.61 5.90
N LEU A 159 3.40 18.44 5.90
CA LEU A 159 4.67 18.23 5.22
C LEU A 159 4.53 17.92 3.73
N LEU A 160 3.56 17.09 3.35
CA LEU A 160 3.47 16.50 2.02
C LEU A 160 2.19 16.87 1.26
N ASP A 161 1.08 17.09 1.99
CA ASP A 161 -0.28 17.18 1.43
C ASP A 161 -0.59 16.06 0.41
N PRO A 162 -0.45 14.78 0.78
CA PRO A 162 -0.55 13.67 -0.15
C PRO A 162 -1.98 13.48 -0.64
N ASP A 163 -2.14 12.95 -1.87
CA ASP A 163 -3.45 12.68 -2.47
C ASP A 163 -4.11 11.42 -1.91
N SER A 164 -3.34 10.53 -1.26
CA SER A 164 -3.84 9.24 -0.79
C SER A 164 -3.31 8.86 0.59
N PHE A 165 -4.21 8.36 1.44
CA PHE A 165 -3.90 7.89 2.79
C PHE A 165 -4.32 6.43 2.99
N LEU A 166 -3.49 5.67 3.70
CA LEU A 166 -3.87 4.40 4.30
C LEU A 166 -4.06 4.57 5.81
N LEU A 167 -5.30 4.50 6.25
CA LEU A 167 -5.67 4.51 7.67
C LEU A 167 -5.50 3.10 8.23
N ARG A 168 -4.51 2.92 9.10
CA ARG A 168 -4.14 1.62 9.61
C ARG A 168 -4.75 1.36 10.97
N ASN A 169 -5.56 0.32 11.07
CA ASN A 169 -6.26 -0.10 12.31
C ASN A 169 -5.37 -0.84 13.31
N ARG A 170 -4.04 -0.76 13.13
CA ARG A 170 -3.04 -1.32 14.02
C ARG A 170 -1.87 -0.36 14.13
N GLY A 171 -1.66 0.26 15.28
CA GLY A 171 -0.52 1.13 15.54
C GLY A 171 0.82 0.38 15.47
N SER A 172 1.89 1.11 15.28
CA SER A 172 3.26 0.59 15.24
C SER A 172 3.70 0.04 16.60
N ASP A 173 3.19 0.61 17.69
CA ASP A 173 3.53 0.31 19.08
C ASP A 173 2.49 -0.57 19.78
N ASP A 174 1.40 -0.92 19.08
CA ASP A 174 0.35 -1.78 19.63
C ASP A 174 0.86 -3.20 19.89
N ASP A 175 0.24 -3.88 20.86
CA ASP A 175 0.46 -5.30 21.18
C ASP A 175 0.08 -6.27 20.03
N GLY A 176 -0.32 -5.72 18.89
CA GLY A 176 -0.81 -6.43 17.72
C GLY A 176 -2.32 -6.46 17.65
N SER A 177 -3.02 -5.81 18.57
CA SER A 177 -4.47 -5.63 18.52
C SER A 177 -4.88 -4.83 17.27
N VAL A 178 -6.13 -5.00 16.88
CA VAL A 178 -6.74 -4.28 15.75
C VAL A 178 -7.89 -3.48 16.30
N ASP A 179 -7.82 -2.17 16.14
CA ASP A 179 -8.87 -1.23 16.48
C ASP A 179 -9.55 -0.74 15.19
N PHE A 180 -10.67 -1.35 14.83
CA PHE A 180 -11.40 -1.01 13.61
C PHE A 180 -11.98 0.41 13.64
N GLU A 181 -12.31 0.92 14.84
CA GLU A 181 -12.87 2.27 15.00
C GLU A 181 -11.85 3.38 14.67
N ARG A 182 -10.55 3.07 14.70
CA ARG A 182 -9.49 4.01 14.35
C ARG A 182 -9.65 4.59 12.94
N THR A 183 -10.09 3.79 11.97
CA THR A 183 -10.36 4.34 10.62
C THR A 183 -11.35 5.50 10.68
N PHE A 184 -12.42 5.41 11.46
CA PHE A 184 -13.44 6.46 11.52
C PHE A 184 -12.94 7.71 12.23
N SER A 185 -12.19 7.54 13.33
CA SER A 185 -11.58 8.68 14.03
C SER A 185 -10.62 9.45 13.13
N LEU A 186 -9.71 8.75 12.45
CA LEU A 186 -8.74 9.39 11.54
C LEU A 186 -9.41 10.00 10.31
N LEU A 187 -10.47 9.37 9.79
CA LEU A 187 -11.18 9.84 8.60
C LEU A 187 -11.83 11.21 8.81
N GLU A 188 -12.23 11.57 10.03
CA GLU A 188 -12.80 12.88 10.37
C GLU A 188 -11.80 14.02 10.12
N GLU A 189 -10.50 13.73 10.20
CA GLU A 189 -9.41 14.70 10.02
C GLU A 189 -8.85 14.70 8.58
N VAL A 190 -9.20 13.71 7.73
CA VAL A 190 -8.74 13.67 6.34
C VAL A 190 -9.50 14.70 5.50
N PRO A 191 -8.82 15.62 4.80
CA PRO A 191 -9.48 16.61 3.94
C PRO A 191 -10.28 15.93 2.80
N ALA A 192 -11.40 16.54 2.44
CA ALA A 192 -12.21 16.06 1.33
C ALA A 192 -11.43 16.04 0.01
N GLY A 193 -11.68 15.01 -0.80
CA GLY A 193 -11.03 14.82 -2.11
C GLY A 193 -9.76 13.98 -2.09
N LYS A 194 -9.32 13.52 -0.92
CA LYS A 194 -8.23 12.54 -0.81
C LYS A 194 -8.78 11.13 -1.00
N THR A 195 -7.97 10.23 -1.57
CA THR A 195 -8.30 8.81 -1.67
C THR A 195 -7.94 8.09 -0.37
N VAL A 196 -8.91 7.41 0.23
CA VAL A 196 -8.73 6.80 1.55
C VAL A 196 -8.81 5.28 1.48
N PHE A 197 -7.75 4.65 1.95
CA PHE A 197 -7.67 3.21 2.16
C PHE A 197 -7.81 2.88 3.64
N SER A 198 -8.47 1.76 3.97
CA SER A 198 -8.48 1.20 5.32
C SER A 198 -7.81 -0.17 5.34
N GLN A 199 -7.00 -0.45 6.38
CA GLN A 199 -6.37 -1.74 6.56
C GLN A 199 -6.46 -2.25 8.00
N GLY A 200 -7.00 -3.45 8.15
CA GLY A 200 -7.08 -4.20 9.40
C GLY A 200 -8.49 -4.30 9.95
N GLY A 201 -8.83 -5.48 10.43
CA GLY A 201 -10.10 -5.74 11.12
C GLY A 201 -11.29 -6.08 10.23
N VAL A 202 -11.27 -5.77 8.95
CA VAL A 202 -12.39 -6.06 8.05
C VAL A 202 -12.52 -7.56 7.81
N ARG A 203 -13.68 -8.12 8.16
CA ARG A 203 -14.01 -9.54 8.08
C ARG A 203 -15.45 -9.82 7.64
N GLU A 204 -16.32 -8.83 7.78
CA GLU A 204 -17.75 -8.95 7.65
C GLU A 204 -18.33 -7.84 6.75
N ARG A 205 -19.44 -8.11 6.09
CA ARG A 205 -20.13 -7.15 5.20
C ARG A 205 -20.54 -5.87 5.92
N GLU A 206 -20.96 -5.98 7.17
CA GLU A 206 -21.37 -4.84 7.99
C GLU A 206 -20.26 -3.82 8.17
N GLN A 207 -19.01 -4.30 8.32
CA GLN A 207 -17.82 -3.46 8.42
C GLN A 207 -17.53 -2.78 7.08
N VAL A 208 -17.61 -3.51 5.96
CA VAL A 208 -17.47 -2.92 4.61
C VAL A 208 -18.53 -1.85 4.39
N ALA A 209 -19.80 -2.14 4.71
CA ALA A 209 -20.89 -1.18 4.58
C ALA A 209 -20.72 0.06 5.49
N ALA A 210 -20.07 -0.07 6.62
CA ALA A 210 -19.75 1.07 7.48
C ALA A 210 -18.67 1.96 6.83
N LEU A 211 -17.61 1.37 6.28
CA LEU A 211 -16.55 2.08 5.57
C LEU A 211 -17.09 2.80 4.31
N GLU A 212 -17.91 2.12 3.50
CA GLU A 212 -18.58 2.72 2.33
C GLU A 212 -19.38 3.98 2.69
N ARG A 213 -20.23 3.89 3.72
CA ARG A 213 -21.04 5.02 4.19
C ARG A 213 -20.22 6.19 4.73
N SER A 214 -19.02 5.90 5.23
CA SER A 214 -18.13 6.92 5.77
C SER A 214 -17.23 7.57 4.71
N GLY A 215 -17.22 7.05 3.47
CA GLY A 215 -16.43 7.62 2.38
C GLY A 215 -15.02 7.05 2.26
N VAL A 216 -14.78 5.83 2.74
CA VAL A 216 -13.54 5.08 2.46
C VAL A 216 -13.62 4.50 1.05
N ASP A 217 -12.59 4.73 0.23
CA ASP A 217 -12.55 4.34 -1.18
C ASP A 217 -12.11 2.89 -1.37
N ALA A 218 -11.22 2.40 -0.51
CA ALA A 218 -10.70 1.04 -0.65
C ALA A 218 -10.36 0.35 0.67
N VAL A 219 -10.40 -0.99 0.64
CA VAL A 219 -9.95 -1.86 1.73
C VAL A 219 -8.77 -2.71 1.28
N ILE A 220 -7.66 -2.68 2.02
CA ILE A 220 -6.56 -3.60 1.82
C ILE A 220 -6.81 -4.87 2.64
N LEU A 221 -7.16 -5.95 1.95
CA LEU A 221 -7.37 -7.26 2.55
C LEU A 221 -6.02 -7.93 2.87
N GLY A 222 -5.92 -8.50 4.04
CA GLY A 222 -4.74 -9.27 4.43
C GLY A 222 -4.62 -10.58 3.63
N PRO A 223 -3.45 -11.25 3.68
CA PRO A 223 -3.24 -12.54 2.99
C PRO A 223 -4.20 -13.65 3.43
N TRP A 224 -4.88 -13.48 4.55
CA TRP A 224 -5.90 -14.42 5.06
C TRP A 224 -7.06 -14.61 4.09
N ALA A 225 -7.42 -13.56 3.33
CA ALA A 225 -8.55 -13.62 2.39
C ALA A 225 -8.27 -14.61 1.25
N ALA A 226 -7.03 -14.65 0.79
CA ALA A 226 -6.57 -15.59 -0.24
C ALA A 226 -6.09 -16.94 0.32
N ALA A 227 -5.88 -17.08 1.63
CA ALA A 227 -5.47 -18.35 2.24
C ALA A 227 -6.61 -19.38 2.34
N GLY A 228 -7.85 -18.94 2.11
CA GLY A 228 -9.05 -19.76 1.99
C GLY A 228 -9.64 -19.67 0.59
N ASP A 229 -10.94 -19.51 0.51
CA ASP A 229 -11.64 -19.26 -0.74
C ASP A 229 -11.82 -17.74 -0.94
N LEU A 230 -10.99 -17.16 -1.82
CA LEU A 230 -11.04 -15.72 -2.12
C LEU A 230 -12.40 -15.31 -2.70
N ALA A 231 -12.98 -16.14 -3.60
CA ALA A 231 -14.26 -15.86 -4.22
C ALA A 231 -15.39 -15.82 -3.21
N GLU A 232 -15.44 -16.79 -2.29
CA GLU A 232 -16.43 -16.80 -1.20
C GLU A 232 -16.21 -15.62 -0.25
N THR A 233 -14.95 -15.30 0.08
CA THR A 233 -14.61 -14.15 0.95
C THR A 233 -15.09 -12.83 0.34
N LEU A 234 -14.77 -12.57 -0.92
CA LEU A 234 -15.18 -11.33 -1.60
C LEU A 234 -16.71 -11.25 -1.75
N ARG A 235 -17.36 -12.37 -2.11
CA ARG A 235 -18.83 -12.43 -2.19
C ARG A 235 -19.49 -12.06 -0.86
N GLN A 236 -18.98 -12.60 0.24
CA GLN A 236 -19.48 -12.27 1.58
C GLN A 236 -19.26 -10.80 1.92
N LEU A 237 -18.05 -10.27 1.65
CA LEU A 237 -17.73 -8.87 1.93
C LEU A 237 -18.54 -7.90 1.06
N ARG A 238 -18.86 -8.27 -0.19
CA ARG A 238 -19.75 -7.48 -1.09
C ARG A 238 -21.23 -7.61 -0.74
N GLY A 239 -21.61 -8.64 0.03
CA GLY A 239 -23.01 -8.93 0.36
C GLY A 239 -23.78 -9.56 -0.78
N GLU A 240 -23.09 -10.25 -1.68
CA GLU A 240 -23.71 -10.95 -2.81
C GLU A 240 -24.37 -12.25 -2.33
N SER A 241 -25.62 -12.49 -2.74
CA SER A 241 -26.33 -13.73 -2.45
C SER A 241 -25.76 -14.90 -3.26
N ARG A 242 -25.79 -16.10 -2.68
CA ARG A 242 -25.41 -17.32 -3.41
C ARG A 242 -26.28 -17.59 -4.61
#